data_79c05a75b18437e0f4d7152e4338a380
#
_entry.id   79c05a75b18437e0f4d7152e4338a380
#
_cell.length_a   1.000
_cell.length_b   1.000
_cell.length_c   1.000
_cell.angle_alpha   90.00
_cell.angle_beta   90.00
_cell.angle_gamma   90.00
#
_symmetry.space_group_name_H-M   'P 1'
#
loop_
_entity.id
_entity.type
_entity.pdbx_description
1 polymer ?
#
loop_
_entity_poly.entity_id
_entity_poly.type
_entity_poly.pdbx_seq_one_letter_code
_entity_poly.pdbx_strand_id
1 'polypeptide(L)'
;MARNHSNNDRGGGKVDRLLRVNELIKRELAGLLERYPVPGLSGVLVSITEVNCSVDLRNAGVYVSIFGGKGHSVEEQVLKHLAQCRPDWQHRLAVSLGFKRTPVLAFELDGRQAAGDRVLELLRENEAATQDQSGEEMP
;
A
#
# COMPACT_ATOMS: atom_id res chain seq x y z
N MET A 1 21.23 17.38 22.64
CA MET A 1 20.95 17.53 22.16
C MET A 1 20.81 17.36 21.37
N ALA A 2 20.55 17.07 21.27
CA ALA A 2 20.23 16.95 20.53
C ALA A 2 20.46 17.10 19.68
N ARG A 3 20.72 17.28 19.49
CA ARG A 3 20.77 17.43 18.77
C ARG A 3 21.17 17.04 17.97
N ASN A 4 21.53 16.49 17.98
CA ASN A 4 21.95 16.03 17.04
C ASN A 4 21.24 15.98 15.95
N HIS A 5 20.33 16.29 16.08
CA HIS A 5 19.53 16.42 15.08
C HIS A 5 20.00 17.28 14.13
N SER A 6 20.62 18.10 14.48
CA SER A 6 21.00 19.07 13.55
C SER A 6 21.77 18.42 12.47
N ASN A 7 22.52 17.46 12.75
CA ASN A 7 23.19 16.87 11.71
C ASN A 7 22.39 16.24 10.77
N ASN A 8 21.33 15.67 11.18
CA ASN A 8 20.47 15.07 10.28
C ASN A 8 20.03 15.96 9.31
N ASP A 9 19.97 17.18 9.60
CA ASP A 9 19.40 18.08 8.73
C ASP A 9 19.98 18.06 7.43
N ARG A 10 21.17 17.80 7.27
CA ARG A 10 21.64 17.90 6.05
C ARG A 10 21.17 16.93 5.18
N GLY A 11 21.64 15.86 5.03
CA GLY A 11 21.18 14.91 4.11
C GLY A 11 19.94 14.28 4.56
N GLY A 12 19.74 14.21 5.86
CA GLY A 12 18.58 13.55 6.36
C GLY A 12 17.31 14.32 6.23
N GLY A 13 17.38 15.61 6.05
CA GLY A 13 16.18 16.40 5.97
C GLY A 13 15.24 16.01 4.86
N LYS A 14 15.78 15.69 3.69
CA LYS A 14 14.93 15.31 2.60
C LYS A 14 14.29 13.96 2.84
N VAL A 15 15.05 13.02 3.38
CA VAL A 15 14.53 11.70 3.65
C VAL A 15 13.43 11.79 4.71
N ASP A 16 13.66 12.56 5.76
CA ASP A 16 12.66 12.70 6.79
C ASP A 16 11.38 13.31 6.26
N ARG A 17 11.50 14.29 5.37
CA ARG A 17 10.35 14.91 4.81
C ARG A 17 9.59 13.95 3.95
N LEU A 18 10.28 13.16 3.14
CA LEU A 18 9.65 12.20 2.28
C LEU A 18 8.92 11.15 3.11
N LEU A 19 9.55 10.65 4.17
CA LEU A 19 8.91 9.68 5.04
C LEU A 19 7.67 10.26 5.71
N ARG A 20 7.73 11.50 6.11
CA ARG A 20 6.59 12.14 6.74
C ARG A 20 5.43 12.29 5.77
N VAL A 21 5.73 12.69 4.53
CA VAL A 21 4.69 12.83 3.53
C VAL A 21 4.07 11.48 3.25
N ASN A 22 4.89 10.43 3.13
CA ASN A 22 4.39 9.09 2.90
C ASN A 22 3.41 8.67 4.01
N GLU A 23 3.76 8.96 5.27
CA GLU A 23 2.91 8.59 6.37
C GLU A 23 1.61 9.40 6.41
N LEU A 24 1.68 10.67 6.07
CA LEU A 24 0.50 11.50 6.03
C LEU A 24 -0.46 11.04 4.95
N ILE A 25 0.07 10.72 3.77
CA ILE A 25 -0.78 10.24 2.70
C ILE A 25 -1.37 8.89 3.07
N LYS A 26 -0.58 8.02 3.67
CA LYS A 26 -1.06 6.71 4.06
C LYS A 26 -2.23 6.85 5.05
N ARG A 27 -2.09 7.72 6.03
CA ARG A 27 -3.12 7.92 7.02
C ARG A 27 -4.41 8.45 6.40
N GLU A 28 -4.27 9.43 5.50
CA GLU A 28 -5.46 10.00 4.87
C GLU A 28 -6.15 8.98 3.99
N LEU A 29 -5.38 8.21 3.22
CA LEU A 29 -5.98 7.22 2.34
C LEU A 29 -6.63 6.09 3.14
N ALA A 30 -6.03 5.70 4.26
CA ALA A 30 -6.63 4.67 5.10
C ALA A 30 -7.98 5.17 5.64
N GLY A 31 -8.04 6.43 6.00
CA GLY A 31 -9.30 7.00 6.48
C GLY A 31 -10.34 7.07 5.38
N LEU A 32 -9.92 7.39 4.15
CA LEU A 32 -10.84 7.43 3.04
C LEU A 32 -11.37 6.03 2.72
N LEU A 33 -10.50 5.04 2.79
CA LEU A 33 -10.91 3.68 2.50
C LEU A 33 -11.89 3.18 3.57
N GLU A 34 -11.71 3.62 4.79
CA GLU A 34 -12.63 3.26 5.86
C GLU A 34 -13.99 3.89 5.62
N ARG A 35 -14.03 5.15 5.22
CA ARG A 35 -15.29 5.82 4.98
C ARG A 35 -15.96 5.40 3.69
N TYR A 36 -15.18 5.03 2.69
CA TYR A 36 -15.71 4.66 1.38
C TYR A 36 -15.13 3.33 0.94
N PRO A 37 -15.57 2.25 1.57
CA PRO A 37 -15.00 0.93 1.27
C PRO A 37 -15.34 0.48 -0.14
N VAL A 38 -14.59 -0.48 -0.64
CA VAL A 38 -14.82 -1.02 -1.96
C VAL A 38 -16.16 -1.75 -1.95
N PRO A 39 -17.10 -1.36 -2.80
CA PRO A 39 -18.43 -1.95 -2.76
C PRO A 39 -18.45 -3.37 -3.29
N GLY A 40 -19.43 -4.12 -2.84
CA GLY A 40 -19.65 -5.46 -3.37
C GLY A 40 -18.74 -6.54 -2.86
N LEU A 41 -17.91 -6.25 -1.86
CA LEU A 41 -16.98 -7.23 -1.35
C LEU A 41 -17.29 -7.53 0.10
N SER A 42 -18.27 -8.36 0.32
CA SER A 42 -18.67 -8.71 1.67
C SER A 42 -17.62 -9.61 2.30
N GLY A 43 -17.26 -9.33 3.51
CA GLY A 43 -16.28 -10.17 4.19
C GLY A 43 -14.85 -9.94 3.74
N VAL A 44 -14.60 -8.93 2.93
CA VAL A 44 -13.27 -8.66 2.45
C VAL A 44 -12.77 -7.38 3.07
N LEU A 45 -11.55 -7.41 3.59
CA LEU A 45 -10.94 -6.23 4.18
C LEU A 45 -9.82 -5.76 3.27
N VAL A 46 -9.87 -4.51 2.87
CA VAL A 46 -8.83 -3.90 2.05
C VAL A 46 -8.13 -2.87 2.90
N SER A 47 -6.83 -2.91 2.95
CA SER A 47 -6.10 -1.93 3.75
C SER A 47 -4.90 -1.38 2.99
N ILE A 48 -4.53 -0.16 3.33
CA ILE A 48 -3.36 0.48 2.74
C ILE A 48 -2.16 0.06 3.58
N THR A 49 -1.19 -0.59 2.98
CA THR A 49 -0.04 -1.08 3.74
C THR A 49 1.16 -0.16 3.66
N GLU A 50 1.31 0.54 2.55
CA GLU A 50 2.46 1.39 2.43
C GLU A 50 2.25 2.43 1.34
N VAL A 51 2.83 3.60 1.50
CA VAL A 51 2.82 4.64 0.48
C VAL A 51 4.26 5.06 0.27
N ASN A 52 4.69 5.09 -0.99
CA ASN A 52 6.04 5.52 -1.34
C ASN A 52 5.97 6.59 -2.41
N CYS A 53 6.32 7.80 -2.05
CA CYS A 53 6.33 8.89 -3.01
C CYS A 53 7.68 8.96 -3.71
N SER A 54 7.68 9.45 -4.93
CA SER A 54 8.93 9.72 -5.61
C SER A 54 9.59 10.91 -4.95
N VAL A 55 10.88 11.05 -5.16
CA VAL A 55 11.64 12.11 -4.50
C VAL A 55 11.10 13.48 -4.87
N ASP A 56 10.63 13.66 -6.09
CA ASP A 56 10.09 14.94 -6.53
C ASP A 56 8.60 15.07 -6.18
N LEU A 57 8.06 14.10 -5.47
CA LEU A 57 6.66 14.12 -5.01
C LEU A 57 5.65 14.23 -6.15
N ARG A 58 6.00 13.76 -7.33
CA ARG A 58 5.06 13.80 -8.43
C ARG A 58 4.25 12.52 -8.51
N ASN A 59 4.77 11.43 -7.98
CA ASN A 59 4.09 10.14 -8.03
C ASN A 59 4.13 9.48 -6.68
N ALA A 60 3.14 8.70 -6.38
CA ALA A 60 3.07 7.98 -5.11
C ALA A 60 2.56 6.57 -5.37
N GLY A 61 3.36 5.60 -5.05
CA GLY A 61 2.93 4.21 -5.11
C GLY A 61 2.16 3.89 -3.86
N VAL A 62 0.95 3.41 -3.99
CA VAL A 62 0.10 3.08 -2.86
C VAL A 62 -0.13 1.58 -2.87
N TYR A 63 0.34 0.92 -1.83
CA TYR A 63 0.26 -0.54 -1.77
C TYR A 63 -0.88 -0.97 -0.88
N VAL A 64 -1.69 -1.91 -1.36
CA VAL A 64 -2.85 -2.36 -0.63
C VAL A 64 -2.79 -3.87 -0.43
N SER A 65 -3.36 -4.34 0.65
CA SER A 65 -3.49 -5.76 0.89
C SER A 65 -4.97 -6.09 1.04
N ILE A 66 -5.32 -7.32 0.72
CA ILE A 66 -6.69 -7.77 0.73
C ILE A 66 -6.79 -9.01 1.58
N PHE A 67 -7.64 -8.98 2.59
CA PHE A 67 -7.84 -10.12 3.47
C PHE A 67 -9.28 -10.60 3.35
N GLY A 68 -9.49 -11.89 3.41
CA GLY A 68 -10.83 -12.45 3.38
C GLY A 68 -11.32 -12.71 1.99
N GLY A 69 -10.62 -12.25 0.97
CA GLY A 69 -11.01 -12.50 -0.40
C GLY A 69 -9.83 -13.00 -1.16
N LYS A 70 -10.03 -13.96 -2.01
CA LYS A 70 -8.96 -14.51 -2.78
C LYS A 70 -9.31 -14.54 -4.24
N GLY A 71 -8.30 -14.57 -5.04
CA GLY A 71 -8.51 -14.70 -6.45
C GLY A 71 -8.28 -13.44 -7.20
N HIS A 72 -7.94 -13.65 -8.46
CA HIS A 72 -7.63 -12.55 -9.34
C HIS A 72 -8.80 -11.62 -9.55
N SER A 73 -9.98 -12.15 -9.52
CA SER A 73 -11.18 -11.36 -9.73
C SER A 73 -11.36 -10.33 -8.62
N VAL A 74 -11.11 -10.71 -7.37
CA VAL A 74 -11.26 -9.80 -6.26
C VAL A 74 -10.18 -8.73 -6.34
N GLU A 75 -8.96 -9.13 -6.68
CA GLU A 75 -7.85 -8.19 -6.78
C GLU A 75 -8.13 -7.16 -7.87
N GLU A 76 -8.60 -7.62 -9.02
CA GLU A 76 -8.91 -6.70 -10.09
C GLU A 76 -10.01 -5.73 -9.70
N GLN A 77 -11.02 -6.24 -9.03
CA GLN A 77 -12.14 -5.41 -8.62
C GLN A 77 -11.68 -4.33 -7.66
N VAL A 78 -10.83 -4.67 -6.71
CA VAL A 78 -10.32 -3.71 -5.75
C VAL A 78 -9.47 -2.66 -6.45
N LEU A 79 -8.54 -3.07 -7.29
CA LEU A 79 -7.66 -2.11 -7.95
C LEU A 79 -8.43 -1.22 -8.91
N LYS A 80 -9.42 -1.78 -9.58
CA LYS A 80 -10.22 -1.00 -10.50
C LYS A 80 -11.01 0.07 -9.75
N HIS A 81 -11.58 -0.31 -8.61
CA HIS A 81 -12.35 0.63 -7.82
C HIS A 81 -11.46 1.76 -7.31
N LEU A 82 -10.27 1.41 -6.81
CA LEU A 82 -9.36 2.42 -6.30
C LEU A 82 -8.91 3.36 -7.41
N ALA A 83 -8.69 2.83 -8.60
CA ALA A 83 -8.32 3.67 -9.72
C ALA A 83 -9.43 4.63 -10.07
N GLN A 84 -10.67 4.22 -9.92
CA GLN A 84 -11.80 5.09 -10.18
C GLN A 84 -11.92 6.17 -9.12
N CYS A 85 -11.48 5.89 -7.90
CA CYS A 85 -11.53 6.87 -6.83
C CYS A 85 -10.39 7.87 -6.92
N ARG A 86 -9.39 7.61 -7.75
CA ARG A 86 -8.19 8.44 -7.79
C ARG A 86 -8.44 9.94 -7.90
N PRO A 87 -9.25 10.41 -8.81
CA PRO A 87 -9.41 11.87 -8.94
C PRO A 87 -9.97 12.50 -7.67
N ASP A 88 -10.98 11.85 -7.10
CA ASP A 88 -11.60 12.38 -5.91
C ASP A 88 -10.66 12.30 -4.73
N TRP A 89 -9.96 11.21 -4.57
CA TRP A 89 -9.06 11.04 -3.44
C TRP A 89 -7.85 11.99 -3.56
N GLN A 90 -7.38 12.22 -4.77
CA GLN A 90 -6.29 13.18 -4.95
C GLN A 90 -6.73 14.58 -4.57
N HIS A 91 -7.97 14.93 -4.90
CA HIS A 91 -8.48 16.22 -4.51
C HIS A 91 -8.60 16.33 -3.00
N ARG A 92 -9.07 15.28 -2.36
CA ARG A 92 -9.22 15.29 -0.90
C ARG A 92 -7.86 15.37 -0.21
N LEU A 93 -6.85 14.71 -0.78
CA LEU A 93 -5.53 14.81 -0.22
C LEU A 93 -5.00 16.24 -0.34
N ALA A 94 -5.23 16.87 -1.46
CA ALA A 94 -4.77 18.23 -1.68
C ALA A 94 -5.39 19.16 -0.63
N VAL A 95 -6.67 19.00 -0.39
CA VAL A 95 -7.36 19.86 0.57
C VAL A 95 -6.90 19.56 1.98
N SER A 96 -6.85 18.28 2.33
CA SER A 96 -6.54 17.89 3.69
C SER A 96 -5.09 18.15 4.06
N LEU A 97 -4.17 17.93 3.16
CA LEU A 97 -2.76 18.06 3.47
C LEU A 97 -2.13 19.33 2.92
N GLY A 98 -2.91 20.12 2.21
CA GLY A 98 -2.41 21.39 1.74
C GLY A 98 -1.42 21.31 0.60
N PHE A 99 -1.49 20.26 -0.20
CA PHE A 99 -0.57 20.14 -1.30
C PHE A 99 -0.87 21.12 -2.41
N LYS A 100 0.15 21.73 -2.94
CA LYS A 100 -0.06 22.57 -4.11
C LYS A 100 -0.25 21.67 -5.30
N ARG A 101 0.50 20.57 -5.34
CA ARG A 101 0.35 19.62 -6.43
C ARG A 101 0.34 18.25 -5.77
N THR A 102 -0.73 17.52 -5.95
CA THR A 102 -0.86 16.22 -5.33
C THR A 102 -0.14 15.18 -6.16
N PRO A 103 0.62 14.31 -5.55
CA PRO A 103 1.26 13.23 -6.30
C PRO A 103 0.21 12.35 -6.97
N VAL A 104 0.53 11.84 -8.13
CA VAL A 104 -0.37 10.95 -8.82
C VAL A 104 -0.32 9.60 -8.12
N LEU A 105 -1.47 9.11 -7.69
CA LEU A 105 -1.54 7.86 -6.94
C LEU A 105 -1.58 6.68 -7.90
N ALA A 106 -0.75 5.67 -7.62
CA ALA A 106 -0.77 4.44 -8.39
C ALA A 106 -1.01 3.32 -7.40
N PHE A 107 -2.12 2.63 -7.52
CA PHE A 107 -2.49 1.58 -6.58
C PHE A 107 -2.00 0.23 -7.06
N GLU A 108 -1.35 -0.50 -6.15
CA GLU A 108 -0.82 -1.81 -6.47
C GLU A 108 -1.00 -2.74 -5.28
N LEU A 109 -1.01 -4.02 -5.52
CA LEU A 109 -1.09 -4.97 -4.42
C LEU A 109 0.27 -5.03 -3.75
N ASP A 110 0.25 -5.24 -2.45
CA ASP A 110 1.48 -5.31 -1.69
C ASP A 110 2.14 -6.66 -1.95
N GLY A 111 3.13 -6.66 -2.81
CA GLY A 111 3.79 -7.90 -3.19
C GLY A 111 4.49 -8.58 -2.04
N ARG A 112 4.95 -7.81 -1.07
CA ARG A 112 5.63 -8.40 0.07
C ARG A 112 4.67 -9.24 0.87
N GLN A 113 3.48 -8.75 1.10
CA GLN A 113 2.50 -9.48 1.85
C GLN A 113 2.00 -10.68 1.07
N ALA A 114 1.76 -10.51 -0.21
CA ALA A 114 1.31 -11.60 -1.03
C ALA A 114 2.36 -12.69 -1.07
N ALA A 115 3.62 -12.32 -1.17
CA ALA A 115 4.70 -13.29 -1.19
C ALA A 115 4.79 -14.00 0.15
N GLY A 116 4.60 -13.29 1.23
CA GLY A 116 4.64 -13.89 2.54
C GLY A 116 3.54 -14.92 2.73
N ASP A 117 2.33 -14.58 2.31
CA ASP A 117 1.22 -15.49 2.42
C ASP A 117 1.49 -16.73 1.58
N ARG A 118 2.02 -16.54 0.41
CA ARG A 118 2.29 -17.65 -0.45
C ARG A 118 3.33 -18.57 0.16
N VAL A 119 4.36 -18.02 0.78
CA VAL A 119 5.36 -18.82 1.41
C VAL A 119 4.76 -19.64 2.53
N LEU A 120 3.90 -19.06 3.32
CA LEU A 120 3.26 -19.77 4.40
C LEU A 120 2.40 -20.91 3.88
N GLU A 121 1.70 -20.69 2.80
CA GLU A 121 0.89 -21.74 2.23
C GLU A 121 1.74 -22.87 1.72
N LEU A 122 2.84 -22.56 1.06
CA LEU A 122 3.70 -23.59 0.55
C LEU A 122 4.30 -24.41 1.68
N LEU A 123 4.67 -23.77 2.76
CA LEU A 123 5.21 -24.49 3.90
C LEU A 123 4.19 -25.44 4.49
N ARG A 124 2.94 -25.01 4.58
CA ARG A 124 1.92 -25.88 5.09
C ARG A 124 1.71 -27.07 4.19
N GLU A 125 1.69 -26.83 2.90
CA GLU A 125 1.50 -27.91 1.97
C GLU A 125 2.66 -28.89 2.06
N ASN A 126 3.86 -28.41 2.21
CA ASN A 126 4.97 -29.28 2.33
C ASN A 126 4.82 -30.16 3.54
N GLU A 127 4.45 -29.62 4.64
CA GLU A 127 4.30 -30.41 5.83
C GLU A 127 3.21 -31.43 5.66
N ALA A 128 2.15 -31.06 5.05
CA ALA A 128 1.05 -31.97 4.92
C ALA A 128 1.26 -32.97 3.83
N ALA A 129 1.74 -32.55 2.74
CA ALA A 129 1.78 -33.41 1.63
C ALA A 129 3.10 -33.88 1.25
N THR A 130 4.04 -33.57 1.90
CA THR A 130 5.23 -34.04 1.59
C THR A 130 5.77 -33.55 0.46
N GLN A 131 5.77 -32.74 0.08
CA GLN A 131 6.50 -32.20 -0.77
C GLN A 131 6.68 -32.34 -2.06
N ASP A 132 6.16 -33.06 -2.60
CA ASP A 132 6.45 -33.17 -3.92
C ASP A 132 6.30 -31.94 -4.63
N GLN A 133 5.35 -31.20 -4.48
CA GLN A 133 5.22 -30.12 -5.33
C GLN A 133 5.87 -28.97 -4.84
N SER A 134 6.36 -29.01 -3.75
CA SER A 134 6.85 -27.79 -3.25
C SER A 134 7.92 -27.24 -4.11
N GLY A 135 8.74 -28.03 -4.60
CA GLY A 135 9.82 -27.50 -5.36
C GLY A 135 9.40 -26.69 -6.50
N GLU A 136 8.38 -27.11 -7.12
CA GLU A 136 8.06 -26.42 -8.28
C GLU A 136 7.39 -25.23 -8.01
N GLU A 137 6.77 -25.10 -6.96
CA GLU A 137 6.07 -23.94 -6.75
C GLU A 137 6.95 -22.85 -6.39
N MET A 138 8.12 -23.05 -6.01
CA MET A 138 8.88 -22.00 -5.60
C MET A 138 9.21 -21.17 -6.69
N PRO A 139 8.85 -20.08 -6.81
CA PRO A 139 9.13 -19.22 -7.92
C PRO A 139 10.51 -18.66 -7.85
#